data_ef6d56c350b5d68b52140a5a1c0fa666
#
_entry.id   ef6d56c350b5d68b52140a5a1c0fa666
#
_cell.length_a   1.000
_cell.length_b   1.000
_cell.length_c   1.000
_cell.angle_alpha   90.00
_cell.angle_beta   90.00
_cell.angle_gamma   90.00
#
_symmetry.space_group_name_H-M   'P 1'
#
loop_
_entity.id
_entity.type
_entity.pdbx_description
1 polymer ?
#
loop_
_entity_poly.entity_id
_entity_poly.type
_entity_poly.pdbx_seq_one_letter_code
_entity_poly.pdbx_strand_id
1 'polypeptide(L)'
;MDQQQNSDLFFMQLAISEAKKALDKREVPIGAVVVCRGKVVGRGHNLVETLADATAHAEMQAITAATSTLGGKYLKECTLYVTVEPCVMCAGALAWSQIGRVVYGAADPKRGCMRFGRELLHPKTELLGGVMAEECSALMEDFFADLRK
;
A
#
# COMPACT_ATOMS: atom_id res chain seq x y z
N MET A 1 -12.59 -14.96 -14.21
CA MET A 1 -12.26 -14.12 -13.06
C MET A 1 -13.53 -13.61 -12.41
N ASP A 2 -13.65 -13.68 -11.09
CA ASP A 2 -14.83 -13.18 -10.43
C ASP A 2 -14.76 -11.66 -10.25
N GLN A 3 -15.86 -11.10 -9.74
CA GLN A 3 -16.00 -9.65 -9.59
C GLN A 3 -14.98 -9.08 -8.60
N GLN A 4 -14.67 -9.81 -7.51
CA GLN A 4 -13.68 -9.37 -6.53
C GLN A 4 -12.29 -9.31 -7.14
N GLN A 5 -11.91 -10.32 -7.93
CA GLN A 5 -10.62 -10.33 -8.62
C GLN A 5 -10.50 -9.18 -9.61
N ASN A 6 -11.58 -8.87 -10.34
CA ASN A 6 -11.61 -7.74 -11.27
C ASN A 6 -11.44 -6.41 -10.53
N SER A 7 -12.10 -6.24 -9.39
CA SER A 7 -11.97 -5.05 -8.56
C SER A 7 -10.56 -4.91 -8.02
N ASP A 8 -9.95 -6.00 -7.57
CA ASP A 8 -8.60 -5.99 -7.03
C ASP A 8 -7.59 -5.55 -8.11
N LEU A 9 -7.74 -6.05 -9.34
CA LEU A 9 -6.89 -5.61 -10.45
C LEU A 9 -7.07 -4.11 -10.74
N PHE A 10 -8.31 -3.65 -10.79
CA PHE A 10 -8.61 -2.25 -11.06
C PHE A 10 -7.97 -1.32 -10.03
N PHE A 11 -8.18 -1.60 -8.74
CA PHE A 11 -7.65 -0.73 -7.69
C PHE A 11 -6.13 -0.87 -7.53
N MET A 12 -5.56 -2.04 -7.81
CA MET A 12 -4.11 -2.18 -7.82
C MET A 12 -3.49 -1.33 -8.94
N GLN A 13 -4.14 -1.21 -10.08
CA GLN A 13 -3.67 -0.31 -11.15
C GLN A 13 -3.63 1.14 -10.67
N LEU A 14 -4.60 1.56 -9.85
CA LEU A 14 -4.58 2.90 -9.26
C LEU A 14 -3.41 3.06 -8.28
N ALA A 15 -3.12 2.03 -7.48
CA ALA A 15 -1.97 2.04 -6.59
C ALA A 15 -0.66 2.13 -7.38
N ILE A 16 -0.56 1.43 -8.51
CA ILE A 16 0.60 1.52 -9.40
C ILE A 16 0.73 2.94 -9.96
N SER A 17 -0.38 3.59 -10.32
CA SER A 17 -0.33 4.99 -10.77
C SER A 17 0.23 5.91 -9.69
N GLU A 18 -0.11 5.67 -8.41
CA GLU A 18 0.49 6.41 -7.30
C GLU A 18 1.98 6.11 -7.17
N ALA A 19 2.39 4.85 -7.35
CA ALA A 19 3.81 4.49 -7.33
C ALA A 19 4.60 5.24 -8.41
N LYS A 20 4.03 5.42 -9.59
CA LYS A 20 4.66 6.17 -10.67
C LYS A 20 4.80 7.65 -10.35
N LYS A 21 3.88 8.23 -9.59
CA LYS A 21 4.03 9.60 -9.07
C LYS A 21 5.22 9.72 -8.14
N ALA A 22 5.43 8.72 -7.28
CA ALA A 22 6.61 8.68 -6.42
C ALA A 22 7.89 8.62 -7.26
N LEU A 23 7.89 7.76 -8.28
CA LEU A 23 9.02 7.61 -9.19
C LEU A 23 9.38 8.94 -9.86
N ASP A 24 8.39 9.73 -10.30
CA ASP A 24 8.60 11.04 -10.90
C ASP A 24 9.26 12.01 -9.94
N LYS A 25 9.10 11.79 -8.65
CA LYS A 25 9.73 12.60 -7.58
C LYS A 25 11.04 12.00 -7.09
N ARG A 26 11.53 10.95 -7.75
CA ARG A 26 12.74 10.21 -7.36
C ARG A 26 12.61 9.54 -6.00
N GLU A 27 11.40 9.24 -5.60
CA GLU A 27 11.10 8.46 -4.41
C GLU A 27 11.04 6.97 -4.77
N VAL A 28 11.23 6.11 -3.77
CA VAL A 28 11.01 4.67 -3.96
C VAL A 28 9.57 4.48 -4.47
N PRO A 29 9.36 3.78 -5.62
CA PRO A 29 8.06 3.75 -6.28
C PRO A 29 7.06 2.79 -5.62
N ILE A 30 6.53 3.22 -4.50
CA ILE A 30 5.46 2.53 -3.79
C ILE A 30 4.26 3.44 -3.76
N GLY A 31 3.10 2.89 -4.10
CA GLY A 31 1.84 3.61 -4.10
C GLY A 31 0.76 2.82 -3.38
N ALA A 32 -0.23 3.54 -2.87
CA ALA A 32 -1.32 2.94 -2.12
C ALA A 32 -2.62 3.71 -2.35
N VAL A 33 -3.73 2.98 -2.34
CA VAL A 33 -5.07 3.59 -2.32
C VAL A 33 -5.90 2.87 -1.26
N VAL A 34 -6.76 3.62 -0.58
CA VAL A 34 -7.75 3.06 0.35
C VAL A 34 -9.11 3.20 -0.32
N VAL A 35 -9.84 2.09 -0.38
CA VAL A 35 -11.13 1.99 -1.04
C VAL A 35 -12.19 1.62 -0.01
N CYS A 36 -13.29 2.36 0.01
CA CYS A 36 -14.42 2.09 0.89
C CYS A 36 -15.69 2.03 0.04
N ARG A 37 -16.37 0.89 0.07
CA ARG A 37 -17.61 0.68 -0.69
C ARG A 37 -17.47 1.03 -2.17
N GLY A 38 -16.38 0.55 -2.77
CA GLY A 38 -16.12 0.75 -4.20
C GLY A 38 -15.58 2.11 -4.58
N LYS A 39 -15.32 3.00 -3.63
CA LYS A 39 -14.82 4.36 -3.89
C LYS A 39 -13.46 4.56 -3.26
N VAL A 40 -12.55 5.23 -3.99
CA VAL A 40 -11.26 5.62 -3.45
C VAL A 40 -11.49 6.77 -2.47
N VAL A 41 -11.09 6.56 -1.21
CA VAL A 41 -11.23 7.57 -0.15
C VAL A 41 -9.88 8.10 0.32
N GLY A 42 -8.78 7.48 -0.09
CA GLY A 42 -7.43 7.96 0.21
C GLY A 42 -6.42 7.45 -0.78
N ARG A 43 -5.43 8.29 -1.08
CA ARG A 43 -4.32 7.94 -1.99
C ARG A 43 -3.02 8.34 -1.34
N GLY A 44 -1.97 7.61 -1.62
CA GLY A 44 -0.65 7.97 -1.14
C GLY A 44 0.45 7.34 -1.96
N HIS A 45 1.59 7.98 -1.94
CA HIS A 45 2.81 7.40 -2.49
C HIS A 45 3.96 7.82 -1.60
N ASN A 46 5.07 7.11 -1.69
CA ASN A 46 6.22 7.36 -0.83
C ASN A 46 6.71 8.79 -1.00
N LEU A 47 6.91 9.48 0.12
CA LEU A 47 7.38 10.88 0.19
C LEU A 47 8.52 11.06 1.19
N VAL A 48 9.23 9.99 1.52
CA VAL A 48 10.30 10.01 2.54
C VAL A 48 11.32 11.12 2.28
N GLU A 49 11.84 11.20 1.05
CA GLU A 49 12.83 12.20 0.70
C GLU A 49 12.21 13.60 0.55
N THR A 50 11.05 13.68 -0.10
CA THR A 50 10.36 14.94 -0.36
C THR A 50 10.02 15.66 0.94
N LEU A 51 9.55 14.93 1.96
CA LEU A 51 9.13 15.50 3.24
C LEU A 51 10.24 15.43 4.31
N ALA A 52 11.38 14.82 4.00
CA ALA A 52 12.43 14.54 4.98
C ALA A 52 11.84 13.84 6.22
N ASP A 53 11.00 12.85 5.98
CA ASP A 53 10.26 12.14 7.02
C ASP A 53 10.37 10.63 6.77
N ALA A 54 11.11 9.93 7.63
CA ALA A 54 11.34 8.50 7.49
C ALA A 54 10.05 7.66 7.57
N THR A 55 8.96 8.22 8.09
CA THR A 55 7.68 7.51 8.20
C THR A 55 6.72 7.83 7.07
N ALA A 56 7.10 8.69 6.10
CA ALA A 56 6.20 9.14 5.03
C ALA A 56 6.05 8.09 3.93
N HIS A 57 5.72 6.87 4.31
CA HIS A 57 5.44 5.75 3.41
C HIS A 57 4.07 5.94 2.73
N ALA A 58 3.90 5.29 1.57
CA ALA A 58 2.67 5.36 0.80
C ALA A 58 1.43 5.01 1.65
N GLU A 59 1.53 3.95 2.46
CA GLU A 59 0.44 3.49 3.30
C GLU A 59 0.04 4.54 4.34
N MET A 60 1.03 5.18 4.96
CA MET A 60 0.78 6.22 5.96
C MET A 60 0.03 7.40 5.33
N GLN A 61 0.44 7.82 4.14
CA GLN A 61 -0.23 8.89 3.41
C GLN A 61 -1.67 8.51 3.07
N ALA A 62 -1.89 7.31 2.59
CA ALA A 62 -3.22 6.85 2.20
C ALA A 62 -4.15 6.71 3.39
N ILE A 63 -3.66 6.17 4.53
CA ILE A 63 -4.44 6.05 5.77
C ILE A 63 -4.87 7.43 6.26
N THR A 64 -3.95 8.38 6.33
CA THR A 64 -4.25 9.75 6.78
C THR A 64 -5.30 10.40 5.89
N ALA A 65 -5.16 10.27 4.57
CA ALA A 65 -6.14 10.82 3.63
C ALA A 65 -7.51 10.16 3.80
N ALA A 66 -7.55 8.84 3.97
CA ALA A 66 -8.80 8.09 4.11
C ALA A 66 -9.55 8.47 5.38
N THR A 67 -8.85 8.55 6.52
CA THR A 67 -9.49 8.92 7.79
C THR A 67 -10.01 10.35 7.76
N SER A 68 -9.28 11.25 7.11
CA SER A 68 -9.74 12.63 6.91
C SER A 68 -11.01 12.68 6.05
N THR A 69 -11.03 11.93 4.94
CA THR A 69 -12.19 11.88 4.04
C THR A 69 -13.42 11.30 4.72
N LEU A 70 -13.24 10.21 5.49
CA LEU A 70 -14.35 9.51 6.14
C LEU A 70 -14.76 10.15 7.47
N GLY A 71 -13.92 11.01 8.03
CA GLY A 71 -14.20 11.67 9.30
C GLY A 71 -14.11 10.74 10.51
N GLY A 72 -13.31 9.65 10.42
CA GLY A 72 -13.17 8.70 11.52
C GLY A 72 -11.90 7.90 11.43
N LYS A 73 -11.41 7.44 12.57
CA LYS A 73 -10.08 6.82 12.68
C LYS A 73 -10.05 5.33 12.32
N TYR A 74 -11.20 4.67 12.27
CA TYR A 74 -11.25 3.24 11.97
C TYR A 74 -11.70 3.00 10.54
N LEU A 75 -10.99 2.08 9.87
CA LEU A 75 -11.17 1.79 8.45
C LEU A 75 -11.73 0.37 8.25
N LYS A 76 -12.64 -0.05 9.11
CA LYS A 76 -13.15 -1.44 9.15
C LYS A 76 -13.80 -1.90 7.85
N GLU A 77 -14.42 -0.99 7.12
CA GLU A 77 -15.12 -1.32 5.85
C GLU A 77 -14.26 -1.01 4.63
N CYS A 78 -12.97 -0.74 4.84
CA CYS A 78 -12.08 -0.32 3.77
C CYS A 78 -11.08 -1.40 3.41
N THR A 79 -10.57 -1.31 2.18
CA THR A 79 -9.47 -2.12 1.67
C THR A 79 -8.31 -1.20 1.30
N LEU A 80 -7.11 -1.54 1.75
CA LEU A 80 -5.89 -0.90 1.26
C LEU A 80 -5.33 -1.73 0.12
N TYR A 81 -5.03 -1.07 -1.00
CA TYR A 81 -4.25 -1.65 -2.11
C TYR A 81 -2.90 -0.96 -2.11
N VAL A 82 -1.84 -1.74 -2.02
CA VAL A 82 -0.47 -1.21 -1.97
C VAL A 82 0.44 -2.04 -2.88
N THR A 83 1.33 -1.38 -3.60
CA THR A 83 2.13 -2.05 -4.63
C THR A 83 3.18 -3.01 -4.08
N VAL A 84 3.64 -2.78 -2.84
CA VAL A 84 4.62 -3.64 -2.17
C VAL A 84 4.09 -4.00 -0.79
N GLU A 85 4.37 -5.22 -0.36
CA GLU A 85 4.00 -5.71 0.97
C GLU A 85 4.34 -4.68 2.05
N PRO A 86 3.41 -4.32 2.96
CA PRO A 86 3.68 -3.32 3.99
C PRO A 86 4.82 -3.73 4.92
N CYS A 87 5.64 -2.76 5.30
CA CYS A 87 6.66 -2.98 6.33
C CYS A 87 6.02 -3.07 7.72
N VAL A 88 6.82 -3.38 8.73
CA VAL A 88 6.37 -3.54 10.12
C VAL A 88 5.68 -2.27 10.64
N MET A 89 6.23 -1.09 10.35
CA MET A 89 5.65 0.19 10.77
C MET A 89 4.24 0.37 10.18
N CYS A 90 4.11 0.17 8.87
CA CYS A 90 2.83 0.33 8.19
C CYS A 90 1.83 -0.75 8.61
N ALA A 91 2.29 -1.99 8.83
CA ALA A 91 1.42 -3.04 9.35
C ALA A 91 0.86 -2.66 10.71
N GLY A 92 1.68 -2.07 11.58
CA GLY A 92 1.21 -1.56 12.87
C GLY A 92 0.16 -0.47 12.70
N ALA A 93 0.39 0.47 11.80
CA ALA A 93 -0.58 1.53 11.50
C ALA A 93 -1.90 0.95 10.98
N LEU A 94 -1.82 -0.05 10.10
CA LEU A 94 -3.00 -0.74 9.58
C LEU A 94 -3.76 -1.46 10.69
N ALA A 95 -3.04 -2.08 11.62
CA ALA A 95 -3.65 -2.73 12.79
C ALA A 95 -4.39 -1.72 13.66
N TRP A 96 -3.76 -0.58 13.96
CA TRP A 96 -4.41 0.47 14.75
C TRP A 96 -5.65 1.03 14.05
N SER A 97 -5.62 1.16 12.73
CA SER A 97 -6.79 1.63 11.96
C SER A 97 -7.88 0.58 11.85
N GLN A 98 -7.60 -0.68 12.22
CA GLN A 98 -8.51 -1.82 12.13
C GLN A 98 -9.03 -2.02 10.70
N ILE A 99 -8.18 -1.81 9.71
CA ILE A 99 -8.57 -1.91 8.30
C ILE A 99 -9.15 -3.29 7.99
N GLY A 100 -10.18 -3.34 7.15
CA GLY A 100 -10.87 -4.60 6.87
C GLY A 100 -10.08 -5.54 5.99
N ARG A 101 -9.32 -5.01 5.02
CA ARG A 101 -8.60 -5.84 4.06
C ARG A 101 -7.36 -5.15 3.56
N VAL A 102 -6.29 -5.91 3.35
CA VAL A 102 -5.04 -5.43 2.76
C VAL A 102 -4.72 -6.30 1.56
N VAL A 103 -4.52 -5.66 0.40
CA VAL A 103 -4.13 -6.32 -0.84
C VAL A 103 -2.81 -5.72 -1.29
N TYR A 104 -1.77 -6.54 -1.44
CA TYR A 104 -0.50 -6.02 -1.91
C TYR A 104 -0.06 -6.72 -3.21
N GLY A 105 0.83 -6.06 -3.94
CA GLY A 105 1.37 -6.58 -5.19
C GLY A 105 2.60 -7.46 -4.93
N ALA A 106 3.78 -6.85 -4.89
CA ALA A 106 5.03 -7.56 -4.72
C ALA A 106 5.31 -7.89 -3.26
N ALA A 107 5.77 -9.11 -2.98
CA ALA A 107 6.27 -9.47 -1.66
C ALA A 107 7.61 -8.76 -1.39
N ASP A 108 7.90 -8.51 -0.12
CA ASP A 108 9.18 -7.95 0.31
C ASP A 108 9.81 -8.91 1.33
N PRO A 109 10.64 -9.86 0.90
CA PRO A 109 11.21 -10.86 1.80
C PRO A 109 12.14 -10.27 2.86
N LYS A 110 12.68 -9.08 2.63
CA LYS A 110 13.64 -8.46 3.56
C LYS A 110 12.98 -7.64 4.64
N ARG A 111 11.92 -6.86 4.29
CA ARG A 111 11.32 -5.89 5.19
C ARG A 111 9.81 -6.03 5.34
N GLY A 112 9.20 -6.96 4.64
CA GLY A 112 7.75 -7.14 4.67
C GLY A 112 7.26 -7.66 6.01
N CYS A 113 6.04 -7.30 6.36
CA CYS A 113 5.44 -7.65 7.64
C CYS A 113 5.25 -9.15 7.83
N MET A 114 5.14 -9.91 6.73
CA MET A 114 4.94 -11.37 6.82
C MET A 114 6.15 -12.12 7.35
N ARG A 115 7.31 -11.48 7.43
CA ARG A 115 8.47 -12.06 8.14
C ARG A 115 8.18 -12.31 9.61
N PHE A 116 7.27 -11.53 10.18
CA PHE A 116 6.94 -11.59 11.60
C PHE A 116 5.55 -12.18 11.83
N GLY A 117 4.89 -12.62 10.76
CA GLY A 117 3.57 -13.22 10.81
C GLY A 117 2.44 -12.20 10.72
N ARG A 118 1.25 -12.73 10.45
CA ARG A 118 0.09 -11.88 10.26
C ARG A 118 -0.42 -11.26 11.58
N GLU A 119 0.14 -11.66 12.72
CA GLU A 119 -0.22 -11.11 14.04
C GLU A 119 0.07 -9.61 14.17
N LEU A 120 0.91 -9.05 13.27
CA LEU A 120 1.13 -7.61 13.23
C LEU A 120 -0.10 -6.84 12.75
N LEU A 121 -1.00 -7.51 12.03
CA LEU A 121 -2.26 -6.92 11.57
C LEU A 121 -3.38 -7.22 12.57
N HIS A 122 -4.47 -6.46 12.47
CA HIS A 122 -5.67 -6.74 13.26
C HIS A 122 -6.17 -8.15 12.93
N PRO A 123 -6.66 -8.92 13.95
CA PRO A 123 -7.08 -10.31 13.72
C PRO A 123 -8.15 -10.48 12.66
N LYS A 124 -9.00 -9.47 12.45
CA LYS A 124 -10.08 -9.52 11.47
C LYS A 124 -9.69 -9.01 10.08
N THR A 125 -8.48 -8.51 9.92
CA THR A 125 -8.02 -8.00 8.62
C THR A 125 -7.76 -9.17 7.67
N GLU A 126 -8.36 -9.15 6.49
CA GLU A 126 -8.02 -10.09 5.42
C GLU A 126 -6.73 -9.63 4.74
N LEU A 127 -5.88 -10.56 4.35
CA LEU A 127 -4.62 -10.25 3.68
C LEU A 127 -4.49 -11.08 2.41
N LEU A 128 -4.26 -10.42 1.28
CA LEU A 128 -4.03 -11.06 -0.01
C LEU A 128 -2.81 -10.44 -0.67
N GLY A 129 -1.85 -11.27 -1.07
CA GLY A 129 -0.66 -10.81 -1.80
C GLY A 129 -0.63 -11.33 -3.21
N GLY A 130 0.26 -10.76 -4.03
CA GLY A 130 0.53 -11.23 -5.37
C GLY A 130 -0.35 -10.64 -6.47
N VAL A 131 -1.14 -9.62 -6.17
CA VAL A 131 -1.98 -8.97 -7.19
C VAL A 131 -1.12 -8.03 -8.02
N MET A 132 -0.94 -8.33 -9.30
CA MET A 132 -0.05 -7.62 -10.22
C MET A 132 1.40 -7.58 -9.70
N ALA A 133 1.84 -8.70 -9.12
CA ALA A 133 3.16 -8.78 -8.47
C ALA A 133 4.30 -8.49 -9.44
N GLU A 134 4.22 -8.94 -10.69
CA GLU A 134 5.30 -8.75 -11.67
C GLU A 134 5.49 -7.28 -12.00
N GLU A 135 4.39 -6.55 -12.27
CA GLU A 135 4.44 -5.12 -12.58
C GLU A 135 4.95 -4.32 -11.38
N CYS A 136 4.50 -4.66 -10.19
CA CYS A 136 4.95 -3.99 -8.97
C CYS A 136 6.42 -4.25 -8.68
N SER A 137 6.88 -5.49 -8.85
CA SER A 137 8.30 -5.84 -8.69
C SER A 137 9.17 -5.12 -9.71
N ALA A 138 8.72 -5.03 -10.96
CA ALA A 138 9.50 -4.37 -12.01
C ALA A 138 9.76 -2.90 -11.69
N LEU A 139 8.78 -2.18 -11.16
CA LEU A 139 8.98 -0.80 -10.74
C LEU A 139 10.11 -0.68 -9.71
N MET A 140 10.12 -1.56 -8.71
CA MET A 140 11.13 -1.56 -7.66
C MET A 140 12.50 -1.92 -8.20
N GLU A 141 12.58 -2.99 -9.00
CA GLU A 141 13.82 -3.46 -9.58
C GLU A 141 14.47 -2.40 -10.47
N ASP A 142 13.67 -1.77 -11.34
CA ASP A 142 14.17 -0.74 -12.24
C ASP A 142 14.68 0.48 -11.49
N PHE A 143 13.96 0.90 -10.45
CA PHE A 143 14.36 2.03 -9.61
C PHE A 143 15.73 1.77 -8.96
N PHE A 144 15.89 0.60 -8.31
CA PHE A 144 17.13 0.29 -7.62
C PHE A 144 18.28 0.01 -8.59
N ALA A 145 18.00 -0.53 -9.78
CA ALA A 145 19.01 -0.69 -10.82
C ALA A 145 19.54 0.69 -11.27
N ASP A 146 18.66 1.67 -11.45
CA ASP A 146 19.06 3.03 -11.81
C ASP A 146 19.91 3.70 -10.74
N LEU A 147 19.59 3.47 -9.45
CA LEU A 147 20.39 4.02 -8.35
C LEU A 147 21.82 3.48 -8.32
N ARG A 148 22.03 2.26 -8.82
CA ARG A 148 23.35 1.62 -8.81
C ARG A 148 24.23 2.02 -9.99
N LYS A 149 23.73 2.80 -10.93
CA LYS A 149 24.52 3.28 -12.09
C LYS A 149 25.47 4.41 -11.72
#